data_5f5315706b9c6c1f8e8a733cbe70ef57
#
_entry.id   5f5315706b9c6c1f8e8a733cbe70ef57
#
_cell.length_a   1.000
_cell.length_b   1.000
_cell.length_c   1.000
_cell.angle_alpha   90.00
_cell.angle_beta   90.00
_cell.angle_gamma   90.00
#
_symmetry.space_group_name_H-M   'P 1'
#
loop_
_entity.id
_entity.type
_entity.pdbx_description
1 polymer ?
#
loop_
_entity_poly.entity_id
_entity_poly.type
_entity_poly.pdbx_seq_one_letter_code
_entity_poly.pdbx_strand_id
1 'polypeptide(L)' 'MTLADRLNQIIAEQKMSKREFAKRIGISENYLYVLTGNSRSDSNKNKTISRSLAKLIAIEFGYDEEWVING' A
#
# COMPACT_ATOMS: atom_id res chain seq x y z
N MET A 1 0.16 11.49 -7.33
CA MET A 1 -0.35 10.53 -6.35
C MET A 1 0.82 9.78 -5.76
N THR A 2 0.90 9.76 -4.45
CA THR A 2 1.98 9.06 -3.76
C THR A 2 1.63 7.59 -3.56
N LEU A 3 2.64 6.82 -3.15
CA LEU A 3 2.38 5.42 -2.79
C LEU A 3 1.33 5.34 -1.70
N ALA A 4 1.41 6.23 -0.71
CA ALA A 4 0.43 6.25 0.37
C ALA A 4 -0.98 6.45 -0.17
N ASP A 5 -1.12 7.38 -1.12
CA ASP A 5 -2.43 7.63 -1.73
C ASP A 5 -2.94 6.39 -2.44
N ARG A 6 -2.08 5.73 -3.18
CA ARG A 6 -2.49 4.54 -3.93
C ARG A 6 -2.92 3.42 -2.99
N LEU A 7 -2.13 3.18 -1.94
CA LEU A 7 -2.49 2.13 -0.99
C LEU A 7 -3.79 2.44 -0.26
N ASN A 8 -3.96 3.69 0.13
CA ASN A 8 -5.20 4.09 0.79
C ASN A 8 -6.39 3.95 -0.15
N GLN A 9 -6.19 4.24 -1.43
CA GLN A 9 -7.24 4.08 -2.42
C GLN A 9 -7.65 2.61 -2.54
N ILE A 10 -6.67 1.71 -2.60
CA ILE A 10 -6.97 0.28 -2.70
C ILE A 10 -7.76 -0.17 -1.48
N ILE A 11 -7.32 0.23 -0.30
CA ILE A 11 -7.98 -0.16 0.95
C ILE A 11 -9.43 0.31 0.94
N ALA A 12 -9.65 1.56 0.51
CA ALA A 12 -11.00 2.11 0.45
C ALA A 12 -11.86 1.38 -0.56
N GLU A 13 -11.31 1.09 -1.73
CA GLU A 13 -12.05 0.39 -2.78
C GLU A 13 -12.41 -1.03 -2.38
N GLN A 14 -11.53 -1.68 -1.65
CA GLN A 14 -11.79 -3.03 -1.18
C GLN A 14 -12.65 -3.06 0.08
N LYS A 15 -12.92 -1.90 0.64
CA LYS A 15 -13.79 -1.75 1.82
C LYS A 15 -13.31 -2.59 2.99
N MET A 16 -12.02 -2.53 3.25
CA MET A 16 -11.44 -3.26 4.37
C MET A 16 -10.61 -2.33 5.23
N SER A 17 -10.27 -2.81 6.43
CA SER A 17 -9.42 -2.04 7.32
C SER A 17 -7.96 -2.22 6.92
N LYS A 18 -7.10 -1.35 7.43
CA LYS A 18 -5.67 -1.49 7.21
C LYS A 18 -5.16 -2.79 7.78
N ARG A 19 -5.71 -3.20 8.91
CA ARG A 19 -5.33 -4.44 9.55
C ARG A 19 -5.60 -5.62 8.63
N GLU A 20 -6.77 -5.63 8.03
CA GLU A 20 -7.15 -6.70 7.11
C GLU A 20 -6.27 -6.70 5.88
N PHE A 21 -6.01 -5.52 5.34
CA PHE A 21 -5.17 -5.38 4.16
C PHE A 21 -3.76 -5.91 4.43
N ALA A 22 -3.18 -5.51 5.56
CA ALA A 22 -1.84 -5.98 5.92
C ALA A 22 -1.79 -7.49 6.04
N LYS A 23 -2.82 -8.06 6.65
CA LYS A 23 -2.90 -9.50 6.83
C LYS A 23 -2.98 -10.21 5.49
N ARG A 24 -3.73 -9.64 4.55
CA ARG A 24 -3.90 -10.23 3.23
C ARG A 24 -2.61 -10.31 2.44
N ILE A 25 -1.76 -9.31 2.58
CA ILE A 25 -0.53 -9.27 1.81
C ILE A 25 0.70 -9.66 2.64
N GLY A 26 0.50 -10.07 3.88
CA GLY A 26 1.57 -10.65 4.67
C GLY A 26 2.57 -9.67 5.27
N ILE A 27 2.13 -8.47 5.60
CA ILE A 27 2.99 -7.50 6.26
C ILE A 27 2.37 -7.14 7.60
N SER A 28 3.19 -6.53 8.47
CA SER A 28 2.67 -6.09 9.75
C SER A 28 1.81 -4.86 9.57
N GLU A 29 0.88 -4.69 10.47
CA GLU A 29 0.03 -3.51 10.48
C GLU A 29 0.86 -2.25 10.65
N ASN A 30 1.86 -2.33 11.50
CA ASN A 30 2.77 -1.21 11.74
C ASN A 30 3.47 -0.77 10.46
N TYR A 31 3.95 -1.72 9.72
CA TYR A 31 4.64 -1.42 8.46
C TYR A 31 3.67 -0.75 7.48
N LEU A 32 2.43 -1.23 7.45
CA LEU A 32 1.44 -0.63 6.58
C LEU A 32 1.16 0.82 6.97
N TYR A 33 1.08 1.11 8.26
CA TYR A 33 0.89 2.48 8.71
C TYR A 33 2.03 3.38 8.25
N VAL A 34 3.25 2.87 8.30
CA VAL A 34 4.39 3.61 7.80
C VAL A 34 4.23 3.89 6.30
N LEU A 35 3.83 2.87 5.55
CA LEU A 35 3.68 3.01 4.10
C LEU A 35 2.54 3.94 3.71
N THR A 36 1.47 3.97 4.48
CA THR A 36 0.31 4.79 4.12
C THR A 36 0.41 6.21 4.65
N GLY A 37 1.53 6.54 5.29
CA GLY A 37 1.86 7.93 5.50
C GLY A 37 1.05 8.68 6.52
N ASN A 38 0.75 8.08 7.61
CA ASN A 38 0.05 8.79 8.66
C ASN A 38 0.93 9.74 9.42
N SER A 39 2.22 9.64 9.23
CA SER A 39 3.15 10.43 9.99
C SER A 39 3.40 11.76 9.31
N ARG A 40 4.40 12.45 9.78
CA ARG A 40 4.76 13.74 9.23
C ARG A 40 5.08 13.62 7.77
N SER A 41 4.70 14.63 7.06
CA SER A 41 4.80 14.63 5.62
C SER A 41 6.19 14.37 5.07
N ASP A 42 7.18 14.91 5.72
CA ASP A 42 8.54 14.83 5.19
C ASP A 42 9.03 13.44 5.00
N SER A 43 8.71 12.57 5.94
CA SER A 43 9.28 11.24 5.93
C SER A 43 8.65 10.34 4.89
N ASN A 44 7.62 10.80 4.20
CA ASN A 44 6.88 9.94 3.29
C ASN A 44 7.15 10.15 1.82
N LYS A 45 7.80 11.23 1.48
CA LYS A 45 7.87 11.60 0.07
C LYS A 45 8.62 10.61 -0.79
N ASN A 46 9.52 9.85 -0.23
CA ASN A 46 10.31 8.89 -1.01
C ASN A 46 10.03 7.45 -0.67
N LYS A 47 8.91 7.18 -0.08
CA LYS A 47 8.56 5.82 0.27
C LYS A 47 8.28 4.98 -0.96
N THR A 48 8.83 3.78 -0.96
CA THR A 48 8.59 2.82 -2.03
C THR A 48 8.38 1.46 -1.42
N ILE A 49 7.87 0.55 -2.23
CA ILE A 49 7.74 -0.84 -1.80
C ILE A 49 8.50 -1.71 -2.79
N SER A 50 8.81 -2.93 -2.37
CA SER A 50 9.49 -3.87 -3.25
C SER A 50 8.55 -4.29 -4.37
N ARG A 51 9.14 -4.69 -5.49
CA ARG A 51 8.34 -5.18 -6.59
C ARG A 51 7.57 -6.43 -6.19
N SER A 52 8.16 -7.26 -5.34
CA SER A 52 7.47 -8.46 -4.86
C SER A 52 6.19 -8.13 -4.12
N LEU A 53 6.24 -7.11 -3.27
CA LEU A 53 5.06 -6.71 -2.53
C LEU A 53 4.02 -6.10 -3.44
N ALA A 54 4.46 -5.28 -4.39
CA ALA A 54 3.53 -4.69 -5.36
C ALA A 54 2.84 -5.77 -6.17
N LYS A 55 3.59 -6.80 -6.54
CA LYS A 55 3.03 -7.92 -7.29
C LYS A 55 1.98 -8.66 -6.48
N LEU A 56 2.25 -8.86 -5.19
CA LEU A 56 1.28 -9.50 -4.31
C LEU A 56 -0.01 -8.70 -4.25
N ILE A 57 0.12 -7.39 -4.10
CA ILE A 57 -1.05 -6.52 -4.05
C ILE A 57 -1.82 -6.60 -5.36
N ALA A 58 -1.12 -6.56 -6.47
CA ALA A 58 -1.74 -6.61 -7.78
C ALA A 58 -2.53 -7.89 -7.96
N ILE A 59 -1.94 -9.02 -7.59
CA ILE A 59 -2.57 -10.32 -7.76
C ILE A 59 -3.73 -10.49 -6.79
N GLU A 60 -3.51 -10.10 -5.54
CA GLU A 60 -4.51 -10.32 -4.50
C GLU A 60 -5.79 -9.51 -4.76
N PHE A 61 -5.63 -8.28 -5.22
CA PHE A 61 -6.77 -7.37 -5.36
C PHE A 61 -7.13 -7.03 -6.79
N GLY A 62 -6.38 -7.51 -7.76
CA GLY A 62 -6.72 -7.29 -9.15
C GLY A 62 -6.30 -5.94 -9.70
N TYR A 63 -5.16 -5.44 -9.28
CA TYR A 63 -4.63 -4.18 -9.77
C TYR A 63 -3.44 -4.40 -10.68
N ASP A 64 -3.05 -3.34 -11.36
CA ASP A 64 -1.88 -3.38 -12.21
C ASP A 64 -0.62 -3.16 -11.38
N GLU A 65 0.35 -4.05 -11.53
CA GLU A 65 1.57 -3.99 -10.75
C GLU A 65 2.31 -2.66 -10.95
N GLU A 66 2.39 -2.20 -12.19
CA GLU A 66 3.05 -0.92 -12.47
C GLU A 66 2.35 0.24 -11.80
N TRP A 67 1.03 0.21 -11.80
CA TRP A 67 0.29 1.27 -11.14
C TRP A 67 0.54 1.27 -9.64
N VAL A 68 0.64 0.08 -9.04
CA VAL A 68 0.88 0.00 -7.60
C VAL A 68 2.23 0.59 -7.25
N ILE A 69 3.24 0.34 -8.08
CA ILE A 69 4.59 0.83 -7.81
C ILE A 69 4.76 2.29 -8.19
N ASN A 70 4.35 2.64 -9.38
CA ASN A 70 4.69 3.94 -9.96
C ASN A 70 3.53 4.90 -10.16
N GLY A 71 2.33 4.39 -10.19
CA GLY A 71 1.17 5.24 -10.37
C GLY A 71 0.82 5.60 -11.80
#